data_0771525cc4e6fbd7037d9f221aa7d96d
#
_entry.id   0771525cc4e6fbd7037d9f221aa7d96d
#
_cell.length_a   1.000
_cell.length_b   1.000
_cell.length_c   1.000
_cell.angle_alpha   90.00
_cell.angle_beta   90.00
_cell.angle_gamma   90.00
#
_symmetry.space_group_name_H-M   'P 1'
#
loop_
_entity.id
_entity.type
_entity.pdbx_description
1 polymer ?
#
loop_
_entity_poly.entity_id
_entity_poly.type
_entity_poly.pdbx_seq_one_letter_code
_entity_poly.pdbx_strand_id
1 'polypeptide(L)'
;MPEKKYRPLADELRPTELDDVVGQNHILGKGGLLRRIIESGDIPNMIFYGPSGTGKTTVARIIAEKTNRTLRKLNATTAGLADIRAIIDELDTMLAPNGILLYLDEIQYFNKKQQQSLLEFIENGSITLIASTTENPYFYVYNAVLSRSTVFEFKAISARDVEGAVRRAVRLLSEREGVEADCPDEVVTLVAQGCGGDVRKALNAVELLFTAAPRIDGKVVLSPDDARAVTQRSAMRYDREGDEHYDVVSALMKSLRGSDPDAALHYLARLLEAGDLPGACRRILCSASEDIGMAYPQAVSIVKACVDNALQLGLPEAQLPLAQACILLATAPKSNSVCAAIEAARADVRAGKSGNIPREMQNVHADGTGFEREQGYKYPHAYPGHWVRQQYLPDSLKNAHYSEYGDNKTEQAAKAYWELIKK
;
A
#
# COMPACT_ATOMS: atom_id res chain seq x y z
N MET A 1 -2.03 37.88 -29.79
CA MET A 1 -2.91 37.14 -28.86
C MET A 1 -2.02 36.40 -27.88
N PRO A 2 -2.18 36.51 -26.56
CA PRO A 2 -1.37 35.71 -25.66
C PRO A 2 -1.71 34.23 -25.88
N GLU A 3 -0.70 33.40 -26.08
CA GLU A 3 -0.80 31.95 -26.17
C GLU A 3 -1.56 31.46 -24.94
N LYS A 4 -2.77 30.92 -25.12
CA LYS A 4 -3.48 30.21 -24.05
C LYS A 4 -2.62 29.03 -23.66
N LYS A 5 -1.91 29.10 -22.51
CA LYS A 5 -1.21 27.96 -21.94
C LYS A 5 -2.23 26.83 -21.80
N TYR A 6 -1.99 25.73 -22.52
CA TYR A 6 -2.79 24.52 -22.39
C TYR A 6 -2.79 24.06 -20.91
N ARG A 7 -3.96 23.95 -20.31
CA ARG A 7 -4.16 23.35 -18.99
C ARG A 7 -4.91 22.04 -19.19
N PRO A 8 -4.40 20.92 -18.63
CA PRO A 8 -5.13 19.66 -18.66
C PRO A 8 -6.52 19.82 -18.03
N LEU A 9 -7.54 19.19 -18.61
CA LEU A 9 -8.93 19.25 -18.15
C LEU A 9 -9.08 18.87 -16.65
N ALA A 10 -8.31 17.90 -16.22
CA ALA A 10 -8.27 17.48 -14.81
C ALA A 10 -7.80 18.57 -13.83
N ASP A 11 -7.02 19.55 -14.30
CA ASP A 11 -6.62 20.70 -13.48
C ASP A 11 -7.63 21.86 -13.54
N GLU A 12 -8.33 22.01 -14.67
CA GLU A 12 -9.41 23.01 -14.82
C GLU A 12 -10.64 22.64 -13.99
N LEU A 13 -11.02 21.36 -13.97
CA LEU A 13 -12.16 20.84 -13.21
C LEU A 13 -11.84 20.48 -11.76
N ARG A 14 -10.65 20.84 -11.30
CA ARG A 14 -10.26 20.53 -9.91
C ARG A 14 -11.16 21.28 -8.93
N PRO A 15 -11.82 20.57 -8.00
CA PRO A 15 -12.65 21.19 -6.97
C PRO A 15 -11.93 22.28 -6.19
N THR A 16 -12.62 23.36 -5.91
CA THR A 16 -12.18 24.46 -5.03
C THR A 16 -12.91 24.43 -3.69
N GLU A 17 -14.07 23.77 -3.62
CA GLU A 17 -14.85 23.60 -2.40
C GLU A 17 -14.99 22.13 -2.03
N LEU A 18 -15.20 21.84 -0.73
CA LEU A 18 -15.34 20.48 -0.23
C LEU A 18 -16.55 19.75 -0.81
N ASP A 19 -17.63 20.49 -1.09
CA ASP A 19 -18.86 19.92 -1.62
C ASP A 19 -18.74 19.48 -3.08
N ASP A 20 -17.73 19.98 -3.80
CA ASP A 20 -17.43 19.59 -5.18
C ASP A 20 -16.49 18.38 -5.27
N VAL A 21 -15.89 17.95 -4.15
CA VAL A 21 -15.02 16.79 -4.12
C VAL A 21 -15.85 15.53 -4.33
N VAL A 22 -15.52 14.80 -5.38
CA VAL A 22 -16.26 13.60 -5.77
C VAL A 22 -15.99 12.47 -4.77
N GLY A 23 -17.03 11.83 -4.28
CA GLY A 23 -16.95 10.72 -3.32
C GLY A 23 -16.47 11.15 -1.93
N GLN A 24 -15.80 10.25 -1.20
CA GLN A 24 -15.23 10.46 0.14
C GLN A 24 -16.25 10.89 1.22
N ASN A 25 -17.53 10.52 1.06
CA ASN A 25 -18.61 10.91 1.98
C ASN A 25 -18.37 10.49 3.43
N HIS A 26 -17.60 9.44 3.69
CA HIS A 26 -17.28 8.93 5.02
C HIS A 26 -16.37 9.88 5.82
N ILE A 27 -15.55 10.72 5.16
CA ILE A 27 -14.66 11.71 5.80
C ILE A 27 -15.04 13.15 5.48
N LEU A 28 -15.59 13.43 4.28
CA LEU A 28 -15.92 14.78 3.82
C LEU A 28 -17.43 15.09 3.78
N GLY A 29 -18.30 14.09 3.93
CA GLY A 29 -19.74 14.29 3.98
C GLY A 29 -20.17 15.12 5.19
N LYS A 30 -21.44 15.54 5.24
CA LYS A 30 -22.00 16.29 6.37
C LYS A 30 -21.76 15.54 7.69
N GLY A 31 -21.00 16.17 8.60
CA GLY A 31 -20.61 15.55 9.88
C GLY A 31 -19.36 14.65 9.82
N GLY A 32 -18.73 14.48 8.66
CA GLY A 32 -17.47 13.75 8.52
C GLY A 32 -16.34 14.35 9.37
N LEU A 33 -15.47 13.52 9.91
CA LEU A 33 -14.42 13.98 10.82
C LEU A 33 -13.45 14.96 10.15
N LEU A 34 -12.98 14.64 8.94
CA LEU A 34 -12.06 15.51 8.19
C LEU A 34 -12.72 16.85 7.84
N ARG A 35 -14.00 16.80 7.45
CA ARG A 35 -14.77 18.04 7.18
C ARG A 35 -14.83 18.94 8.39
N ARG A 36 -15.17 18.42 9.56
CA ARG A 36 -15.23 19.21 10.81
C ARG A 36 -13.89 19.83 11.18
N ILE A 37 -12.79 19.10 10.98
CA ILE A 37 -11.43 19.61 11.20
C ILE A 37 -11.14 20.77 10.24
N ILE A 38 -11.51 20.64 8.96
CA ILE A 38 -11.28 21.70 7.97
C ILE A 38 -12.14 22.93 8.29
N GLU A 39 -13.38 22.74 8.71
CA GLU A 39 -14.30 23.81 9.06
C GLU A 39 -13.91 24.51 10.37
N SER A 40 -13.23 23.84 11.31
CA SER A 40 -12.72 24.48 12.53
C SER A 40 -11.53 25.42 12.28
N GLY A 41 -10.82 25.23 11.15
CA GLY A 41 -9.60 25.98 10.82
C GLY A 41 -8.34 25.55 11.59
N ASP A 42 -8.47 24.68 12.59
CA ASP A 42 -7.35 24.13 13.36
C ASP A 42 -6.92 22.80 12.74
N ILE A 43 -5.91 22.87 11.87
CA ILE A 43 -5.48 21.77 11.05
C ILE A 43 -4.28 21.05 11.67
N PRO A 44 -4.44 19.81 12.18
CA PRO A 44 -3.33 19.00 12.65
C PRO A 44 -2.51 18.44 11.48
N ASN A 45 -1.36 17.84 11.80
CA ASN A 45 -0.64 17.04 10.81
C ASN A 45 -1.47 15.82 10.40
N MET A 46 -1.51 15.50 9.11
CA MET A 46 -2.36 14.45 8.57
C MET A 46 -1.61 13.57 7.56
N ILE A 47 -2.04 12.34 7.46
CA ILE A 47 -1.61 11.40 6.43
C ILE A 47 -2.84 10.92 5.67
N PHE A 48 -2.89 11.20 4.37
CA PHE A 48 -3.93 10.75 3.46
C PHE A 48 -3.44 9.51 2.72
N TYR A 49 -4.08 8.37 2.92
CA TYR A 49 -3.71 7.15 2.19
C TYR A 49 -4.88 6.60 1.39
N GLY A 50 -4.58 5.90 0.31
CA GLY A 50 -5.56 5.29 -0.58
C GLY A 50 -5.20 5.50 -2.06
N PRO A 51 -6.02 4.94 -2.98
CA PRO A 51 -5.76 4.91 -4.42
C PRO A 51 -5.48 6.29 -5.02
N SER A 52 -4.76 6.31 -6.16
CA SER A 52 -4.54 7.55 -6.90
C SER A 52 -5.85 8.12 -7.47
N GLY A 53 -5.88 9.43 -7.77
CA GLY A 53 -7.05 10.07 -8.36
C GLY A 53 -8.28 10.23 -7.45
N THR A 54 -8.19 9.87 -6.16
CA THR A 54 -9.29 9.93 -5.17
C THR A 54 -9.47 11.28 -4.49
N GLY A 55 -8.67 12.29 -4.86
CA GLY A 55 -8.83 13.67 -4.39
C GLY A 55 -7.88 14.12 -3.27
N LYS A 56 -6.90 13.30 -2.82
CA LYS A 56 -5.96 13.64 -1.74
C LYS A 56 -5.30 15.02 -1.91
N THR A 57 -4.67 15.25 -3.06
CA THR A 57 -4.02 16.54 -3.39
C THR A 57 -5.02 17.70 -3.49
N THR A 58 -6.24 17.43 -3.95
CA THR A 58 -7.31 18.44 -4.07
C THR A 58 -7.75 18.90 -2.69
N VAL A 59 -8.00 17.97 -1.76
CA VAL A 59 -8.38 18.28 -0.40
C VAL A 59 -7.28 19.04 0.33
N ALA A 60 -6.01 18.63 0.18
CA ALA A 60 -4.88 19.39 0.76
C ALA A 60 -4.82 20.84 0.27
N ARG A 61 -5.14 21.09 -1.01
CA ARG A 61 -5.20 22.43 -1.57
C ARG A 61 -6.36 23.25 -0.97
N ILE A 62 -7.54 22.66 -0.87
CA ILE A 62 -8.72 23.33 -0.24
C ILE A 62 -8.40 23.70 1.21
N ILE A 63 -7.72 22.83 1.96
CA ILE A 63 -7.28 23.10 3.32
C ILE A 63 -6.33 24.31 3.36
N ALA A 64 -5.34 24.36 2.48
CA ALA A 64 -4.41 25.48 2.42
C ALA A 64 -5.11 26.81 2.13
N GLU A 65 -6.04 26.82 1.18
CA GLU A 65 -6.84 28.02 0.82
C GLU A 65 -7.72 28.48 1.98
N LYS A 66 -8.39 27.54 2.67
CA LYS A 66 -9.26 27.88 3.83
C LYS A 66 -8.50 28.37 5.05
N THR A 67 -7.24 27.96 5.22
CA THR A 67 -6.42 28.35 6.38
C THR A 67 -5.49 29.52 6.10
N ASN A 68 -5.51 30.11 4.91
CA ASN A 68 -4.59 31.17 4.46
C ASN A 68 -3.11 30.81 4.65
N ARG A 69 -2.76 29.50 4.69
CA ARG A 69 -1.38 29.04 4.80
C ARG A 69 -0.74 28.94 3.42
N THR A 70 0.54 29.20 3.36
CA THR A 70 1.28 29.02 2.11
C THR A 70 1.46 27.54 1.79
N LEU A 71 0.83 27.07 0.68
CA LEU A 71 0.96 25.68 0.23
C LEU A 71 2.32 25.47 -0.44
N ARG A 72 3.12 24.56 0.09
CA ARG A 72 4.30 24.01 -0.57
C ARG A 72 4.08 22.55 -0.89
N LYS A 73 4.46 22.13 -2.11
CA LYS A 73 4.28 20.76 -2.58
C LYS A 73 5.65 20.16 -2.87
N LEU A 74 5.89 18.99 -2.30
CA LEU A 74 7.02 18.13 -2.63
C LEU A 74 6.50 16.76 -3.07
N ASN A 75 7.20 16.17 -4.04
CA ASN A 75 6.99 14.77 -4.39
C ASN A 75 8.21 13.98 -3.92
N ALA A 76 8.01 13.02 -3.02
CA ALA A 76 9.08 12.25 -2.41
C ALA A 76 9.86 11.37 -3.40
N THR A 77 9.35 11.15 -4.61
CA THR A 77 10.07 10.43 -5.67
C THR A 77 11.20 11.25 -6.29
N THR A 78 11.10 12.58 -6.23
CA THR A 78 12.06 13.50 -6.87
C THR A 78 12.74 14.48 -5.89
N ALA A 79 12.09 14.74 -4.76
CA ALA A 79 12.59 15.70 -3.77
C ALA A 79 13.66 15.10 -2.84
N GLY A 80 14.57 15.95 -2.41
CA GLY A 80 15.63 15.63 -1.47
C GLY A 80 15.65 16.49 -0.21
N LEU A 81 16.66 16.31 0.63
CA LEU A 81 16.87 17.12 1.84
C LEU A 81 17.06 18.61 1.54
N ALA A 82 17.63 18.95 0.38
CA ALA A 82 17.82 20.33 -0.04
C ALA A 82 16.49 21.05 -0.27
N ASP A 83 15.51 20.36 -0.87
CA ASP A 83 14.18 20.93 -1.13
C ASP A 83 13.40 21.16 0.18
N ILE A 84 13.56 20.26 1.16
CA ILE A 84 12.97 20.43 2.50
C ILE A 84 13.61 21.67 3.16
N ARG A 85 14.93 21.84 3.10
CA ARG A 85 15.63 22.98 3.68
C ARG A 85 15.18 24.30 3.04
N ALA A 86 15.05 24.33 1.70
CA ALA A 86 14.57 25.51 1.00
C ALA A 86 13.18 25.96 1.49
N ILE A 87 12.28 25.02 1.80
CA ILE A 87 10.96 25.32 2.37
C ILE A 87 11.09 25.84 3.81
N ILE A 88 12.00 25.26 4.58
CA ILE A 88 12.27 25.71 5.96
C ILE A 88 12.81 27.15 5.97
N ASP A 89 13.71 27.49 5.04
CA ASP A 89 14.29 28.82 4.90
C ASP A 89 13.25 29.91 4.52
N GLU A 90 12.07 29.50 4.03
CA GLU A 90 10.94 30.42 3.78
C GLU A 90 10.12 30.75 5.05
N LEU A 91 10.26 29.95 6.11
CA LEU A 91 9.59 30.22 7.39
C LEU A 91 10.03 31.59 7.94
N ASP A 92 9.10 32.26 8.61
CA ASP A 92 9.31 33.61 9.19
C ASP A 92 9.66 34.71 8.16
N THR A 93 9.43 34.43 6.88
CA THR A 93 9.60 35.42 5.80
C THR A 93 8.24 35.93 5.29
N MET A 94 8.26 36.98 4.48
CA MET A 94 7.06 37.49 3.79
C MET A 94 6.44 36.47 2.81
N LEU A 95 7.14 35.38 2.50
CA LEU A 95 6.65 34.32 1.61
C LEU A 95 5.68 33.36 2.33
N ALA A 96 5.72 33.30 3.66
CA ALA A 96 4.87 32.41 4.45
C ALA A 96 4.37 33.08 5.75
N PRO A 97 3.63 34.18 5.65
CA PRO A 97 3.25 34.99 6.82
C PRO A 97 2.32 34.30 7.82
N ASN A 98 1.61 33.26 7.38
CA ASN A 98 0.70 32.45 8.21
C ASN A 98 1.19 31.00 8.39
N GLY A 99 2.50 30.78 8.20
CA GLY A 99 3.09 29.44 8.24
C GLY A 99 2.89 28.66 6.93
N ILE A 100 3.53 27.49 6.89
CA ILE A 100 3.55 26.62 5.71
C ILE A 100 2.67 25.40 5.92
N LEU A 101 1.82 25.10 4.93
CA LEU A 101 1.22 23.79 4.77
C LEU A 101 2.05 23.02 3.74
N LEU A 102 2.80 22.01 4.22
CA LEU A 102 3.61 21.15 3.36
C LEU A 102 2.76 19.96 2.92
N TYR A 103 2.45 19.89 1.63
CA TYR A 103 1.90 18.68 1.02
C TYR A 103 3.03 17.83 0.46
N LEU A 104 3.28 16.69 1.10
CA LEU A 104 4.29 15.72 0.70
C LEU A 104 3.64 14.53 0.02
N ASP A 105 3.76 14.45 -1.30
CA ASP A 105 3.21 13.36 -2.10
C ASP A 105 4.13 12.15 -2.10
N GLU A 106 3.53 10.94 -2.02
CA GLU A 106 4.21 9.64 -2.04
C GLU A 106 5.29 9.50 -0.94
N ILE A 107 4.96 9.85 0.30
CA ILE A 107 5.89 9.87 1.46
C ILE A 107 6.69 8.57 1.65
N GLN A 108 6.18 7.41 1.20
CA GLN A 108 6.88 6.12 1.30
C GLN A 108 8.23 6.08 0.56
N TYR A 109 8.46 6.98 -0.39
CA TYR A 109 9.75 7.10 -1.08
C TYR A 109 10.79 7.89 -0.30
N PHE A 110 10.40 8.62 0.74
CA PHE A 110 11.35 9.23 1.66
C PHE A 110 11.91 8.18 2.62
N ASN A 111 13.24 8.11 2.72
CA ASN A 111 13.89 7.28 3.71
C ASN A 111 13.70 7.85 5.14
N LYS A 112 14.03 7.04 6.15
CA LYS A 112 13.86 7.40 7.56
C LYS A 112 14.53 8.73 7.92
N LYS A 113 15.73 9.02 7.40
CA LYS A 113 16.46 10.27 7.68
C LYS A 113 15.76 11.50 7.11
N GLN A 114 15.18 11.37 5.91
CA GLN A 114 14.40 12.43 5.28
C GLN A 114 13.10 12.70 6.05
N GLN A 115 12.40 11.65 6.47
CA GLN A 115 11.21 11.82 7.31
C GLN A 115 11.53 12.40 8.69
N GLN A 116 12.66 12.02 9.29
CA GLN A 116 13.14 12.58 10.56
C GLN A 116 13.44 14.08 10.48
N SER A 117 13.94 14.56 9.35
CA SER A 117 14.26 16.01 9.20
C SER A 117 13.04 16.92 9.25
N LEU A 118 11.84 16.38 9.11
CA LEU A 118 10.58 17.14 9.24
C LEU A 118 10.08 17.22 10.68
N LEU A 119 10.55 16.35 11.59
CA LEU A 119 9.95 16.19 12.92
C LEU A 119 9.99 17.47 13.75
N GLU A 120 11.13 18.15 13.79
CA GLU A 120 11.30 19.38 14.55
C GLU A 120 10.28 20.46 14.14
N PHE A 121 10.02 20.60 12.83
CA PHE A 121 9.14 21.62 12.28
C PHE A 121 7.65 21.28 12.38
N ILE A 122 7.33 19.99 12.44
CA ILE A 122 5.96 19.53 12.73
C ILE A 122 5.65 19.58 14.23
N GLU A 123 6.65 19.38 15.10
CA GLU A 123 6.49 19.43 16.55
C GLU A 123 6.32 20.86 17.08
N ASN A 124 7.07 21.81 16.56
CA ASN A 124 6.99 23.21 16.93
C ASN A 124 5.86 23.98 16.22
N GLY A 125 5.15 23.32 15.28
CA GLY A 125 4.03 23.90 14.54
C GLY A 125 4.39 24.86 13.42
N SER A 126 5.69 25.04 13.11
CA SER A 126 6.15 25.90 12.00
C SER A 126 5.67 25.38 10.64
N ILE A 127 5.55 24.06 10.51
CA ILE A 127 5.01 23.40 9.32
C ILE A 127 3.82 22.54 9.74
N THR A 128 2.69 22.69 9.03
CA THR A 128 1.61 21.70 9.06
C THR A 128 1.83 20.70 7.93
N LEU A 129 2.04 19.44 8.26
CA LEU A 129 2.27 18.38 7.28
C LEU A 129 0.96 17.73 6.85
N ILE A 130 0.72 17.65 5.54
CA ILE A 130 -0.22 16.72 4.94
C ILE A 130 0.58 15.81 4.02
N ALA A 131 0.85 14.58 4.46
CA ALA A 131 1.51 13.59 3.62
C ALA A 131 0.47 12.74 2.89
N SER A 132 0.79 12.29 1.66
CA SER A 132 -0.03 11.34 0.93
C SER A 132 0.76 10.10 0.55
N THR A 133 0.06 8.97 0.46
CA THR A 133 0.61 7.69 0.01
C THR A 133 -0.48 6.83 -0.61
N THR A 134 -0.10 5.98 -1.56
CA THR A 134 -0.95 4.91 -2.09
C THR A 134 -0.79 3.62 -1.27
N GLU A 135 0.24 3.53 -0.44
CA GLU A 135 0.56 2.37 0.38
C GLU A 135 0.00 2.50 1.81
N ASN A 136 -0.07 1.38 2.54
CA ASN A 136 -0.51 1.41 3.93
C ASN A 136 0.52 2.16 4.80
N PRO A 137 0.15 3.32 5.41
CA PRO A 137 1.08 4.19 6.12
C PRO A 137 1.73 3.53 7.33
N TYR A 138 1.09 2.57 7.95
CA TYR A 138 1.61 1.87 9.14
C TYR A 138 2.84 1.00 8.85
N PHE A 139 3.14 0.71 7.57
CA PHE A 139 4.32 -0.06 7.17
C PHE A 139 5.45 0.81 6.61
N TYR A 140 5.11 1.96 6.03
CA TYR A 140 6.06 2.75 5.25
C TYR A 140 6.40 4.11 5.85
N VAL A 141 5.50 4.67 6.68
CA VAL A 141 5.75 5.96 7.33
C VAL A 141 6.46 5.74 8.66
N TYR A 142 7.46 6.56 8.93
CA TYR A 142 8.22 6.50 10.17
C TYR A 142 7.31 6.74 11.39
N ASN A 143 7.40 5.85 12.39
CA ASN A 143 6.51 5.86 13.55
C ASN A 143 6.43 7.21 14.28
N ALA A 144 7.54 7.98 14.31
CA ALA A 144 7.53 9.30 14.95
C ALA A 144 6.68 10.33 14.17
N VAL A 145 6.58 10.20 12.85
CA VAL A 145 5.67 11.03 12.03
C VAL A 145 4.23 10.56 12.21
N LEU A 146 4.00 9.23 12.17
CA LEU A 146 2.68 8.62 12.40
C LEU A 146 2.06 9.04 13.74
N SER A 147 2.83 8.97 14.83
CA SER A 147 2.35 9.30 16.18
C SER A 147 1.95 10.78 16.36
N ARG A 148 2.36 11.64 15.44
CA ARG A 148 2.06 13.09 15.43
C ARG A 148 1.08 13.49 14.34
N SER A 149 0.51 12.52 13.63
CA SER A 149 -0.38 12.74 12.49
C SER A 149 -1.68 11.97 12.64
N THR A 150 -2.76 12.56 12.15
CA THR A 150 -4.05 11.85 12.02
C THR A 150 -4.13 11.20 10.65
N VAL A 151 -4.44 9.90 10.60
CA VAL A 151 -4.49 9.14 9.35
C VAL A 151 -5.93 9.12 8.82
N PHE A 152 -6.10 9.48 7.54
CA PHE A 152 -7.38 9.45 6.83
C PHE A 152 -7.29 8.54 5.60
N GLU A 153 -8.22 7.61 5.50
CA GLU A 153 -8.37 6.73 4.35
C GLU A 153 -9.20 7.41 3.26
N PHE A 154 -8.65 7.50 2.06
CA PHE A 154 -9.36 7.87 0.84
C PHE A 154 -9.71 6.60 0.07
N LYS A 155 -11.00 6.32 -0.04
CA LYS A 155 -11.51 5.13 -0.72
C LYS A 155 -11.59 5.34 -2.22
N ALA A 156 -11.53 4.26 -2.99
CA ALA A 156 -11.83 4.29 -4.42
C ALA A 156 -13.23 4.89 -4.64
N ILE A 157 -13.35 5.73 -5.68
CA ILE A 157 -14.60 6.45 -5.96
C ILE A 157 -15.51 5.53 -6.77
N SER A 158 -16.79 5.45 -6.41
CA SER A 158 -17.75 4.62 -7.13
C SER A 158 -17.94 5.13 -8.57
N ALA A 159 -18.20 4.23 -9.51
CA ALA A 159 -18.48 4.62 -10.90
C ALA A 159 -19.63 5.64 -10.98
N ARG A 160 -20.66 5.48 -10.15
CA ARG A 160 -21.79 6.40 -10.08
C ARG A 160 -21.38 7.83 -9.68
N ASP A 161 -20.44 7.97 -8.76
CA ASP A 161 -19.94 9.28 -8.35
C ASP A 161 -19.06 9.91 -9.45
N VAL A 162 -18.31 9.07 -10.18
CA VAL A 162 -17.46 9.51 -11.30
C VAL A 162 -18.30 10.00 -12.49
N GLU A 163 -19.47 9.42 -12.77
CA GLU A 163 -20.36 9.85 -13.86
C GLU A 163 -20.68 11.35 -13.79
N GLY A 164 -20.90 11.88 -12.59
CA GLY A 164 -21.12 13.33 -12.40
C GLY A 164 -19.93 14.18 -12.84
N ALA A 165 -18.71 13.72 -12.60
CA ALA A 165 -17.50 14.41 -13.06
C ALA A 165 -17.33 14.33 -14.58
N VAL A 166 -17.62 13.15 -15.17
CA VAL A 166 -17.60 12.94 -16.64
C VAL A 166 -18.57 13.90 -17.34
N ARG A 167 -19.81 13.98 -16.87
CA ARG A 167 -20.81 14.91 -17.45
C ARG A 167 -20.40 16.37 -17.35
N ARG A 168 -19.81 16.78 -16.20
CA ARG A 168 -19.27 18.16 -16.05
C ARG A 168 -18.13 18.41 -17.04
N ALA A 169 -17.27 17.42 -17.26
CA ALA A 169 -16.15 17.50 -18.20
C ALA A 169 -16.63 17.70 -19.64
N VAL A 170 -17.58 16.90 -20.09
CA VAL A 170 -18.16 17.03 -21.44
C VAL A 170 -18.79 18.42 -21.62
N ARG A 171 -19.54 18.90 -20.63
CA ARG A 171 -20.16 20.24 -20.67
C ARG A 171 -19.11 21.35 -20.79
N LEU A 172 -18.07 21.31 -19.96
CA LEU A 172 -17.00 22.32 -19.99
C LEU A 172 -16.27 22.33 -21.34
N LEU A 173 -16.01 21.16 -21.93
CA LEU A 173 -15.39 21.07 -23.26
C LEU A 173 -16.30 21.62 -24.34
N SER A 174 -17.60 21.33 -24.29
CA SER A 174 -18.60 21.89 -25.22
C SER A 174 -18.64 23.42 -25.13
N GLU A 175 -18.67 23.97 -23.93
CA GLU A 175 -18.66 25.44 -23.72
C GLU A 175 -17.35 26.08 -24.19
N ARG A 176 -16.19 25.43 -23.92
CA ARG A 176 -14.86 25.90 -24.32
C ARG A 176 -14.70 26.00 -25.84
N GLU A 177 -15.23 25.00 -26.56
CA GLU A 177 -15.13 24.94 -28.02
C GLU A 177 -16.32 25.58 -28.74
N GLY A 178 -17.36 25.97 -28.00
CA GLY A 178 -18.58 26.55 -28.60
C GLY A 178 -19.34 25.57 -29.48
N VAL A 179 -19.27 24.25 -29.16
CA VAL A 179 -19.92 23.18 -29.92
C VAL A 179 -20.79 22.33 -29.01
N GLU A 180 -21.90 21.86 -29.49
CA GLU A 180 -22.73 20.90 -28.75
C GLU A 180 -22.11 19.50 -28.82
N ALA A 181 -22.10 18.78 -27.68
CA ALA A 181 -21.67 17.40 -27.68
C ALA A 181 -22.87 16.44 -27.57
N ASP A 182 -22.92 15.49 -28.47
CA ASP A 182 -23.78 14.31 -28.35
C ASP A 182 -23.02 13.23 -27.57
N CYS A 183 -23.37 13.04 -26.32
CA CYS A 183 -22.73 12.11 -25.41
C CYS A 183 -23.79 11.18 -24.80
N PRO A 184 -23.98 9.99 -25.36
CA PRO A 184 -24.89 9.00 -24.81
C PRO A 184 -24.54 8.59 -23.38
N ASP A 185 -25.54 8.26 -22.56
CA ASP A 185 -25.34 7.80 -21.19
C ASP A 185 -24.45 6.56 -21.11
N GLU A 186 -24.48 5.69 -22.13
CA GLU A 186 -23.57 4.55 -22.23
C GLU A 186 -22.09 4.96 -22.25
N VAL A 187 -21.73 6.04 -22.96
CA VAL A 187 -20.36 6.56 -22.99
C VAL A 187 -19.93 7.02 -21.60
N VAL A 188 -20.81 7.74 -20.88
CA VAL A 188 -20.54 8.21 -19.51
C VAL A 188 -20.30 7.04 -18.58
N THR A 189 -21.13 6.01 -18.65
CA THR A 189 -21.01 4.81 -17.82
C THR A 189 -19.75 4.02 -18.16
N LEU A 190 -19.42 3.82 -19.44
CA LEU A 190 -18.20 3.13 -19.88
C LEU A 190 -16.93 3.84 -19.37
N VAL A 191 -16.87 5.16 -19.52
CA VAL A 191 -15.74 5.94 -19.01
C VAL A 191 -15.64 5.85 -17.47
N ALA A 192 -16.76 5.99 -16.77
CA ALA A 192 -16.79 5.95 -15.32
C ALA A 192 -16.38 4.58 -14.74
N GLN A 193 -16.83 3.49 -15.37
CA GLN A 193 -16.44 2.12 -14.99
C GLN A 193 -14.97 1.83 -15.34
N GLY A 194 -14.54 2.21 -16.56
CA GLY A 194 -13.19 1.92 -17.03
C GLY A 194 -12.07 2.73 -16.35
N CYS A 195 -12.40 3.77 -15.57
CA CYS A 195 -11.39 4.51 -14.80
C CYS A 195 -11.06 3.88 -13.44
N GLY A 196 -11.85 2.89 -12.97
CA GLY A 196 -11.62 2.18 -11.70
C GLY A 196 -11.57 3.09 -10.46
N GLY A 197 -12.36 4.17 -10.43
CA GLY A 197 -12.41 5.10 -9.29
C GLY A 197 -11.36 6.22 -9.31
N ASP A 198 -10.55 6.35 -10.36
CA ASP A 198 -9.61 7.46 -10.56
C ASP A 198 -10.24 8.56 -11.43
N VAL A 199 -10.72 9.63 -10.80
CA VAL A 199 -11.37 10.76 -11.49
C VAL A 199 -10.42 11.43 -12.50
N ARG A 200 -9.12 11.52 -12.22
CA ARG A 200 -8.15 12.12 -13.14
C ARG A 200 -8.08 11.34 -14.45
N LYS A 201 -8.09 10.00 -14.39
CA LYS A 201 -8.12 9.15 -15.57
C LYS A 201 -9.42 9.31 -16.35
N ALA A 202 -10.56 9.38 -15.64
CA ALA A 202 -11.84 9.63 -16.30
C ALA A 202 -11.85 10.95 -17.07
N LEU A 203 -11.35 12.02 -16.47
CA LEU A 203 -11.27 13.34 -17.12
C LEU A 203 -10.32 13.34 -18.31
N ASN A 204 -9.16 12.69 -18.20
CA ASN A 204 -8.23 12.53 -19.34
C ASN A 204 -8.84 11.69 -20.47
N ALA A 205 -9.60 10.65 -20.14
CA ALA A 205 -10.32 9.85 -21.14
C ALA A 205 -11.38 10.68 -21.88
N VAL A 206 -12.14 11.51 -21.14
CA VAL A 206 -13.12 12.43 -21.74
C VAL A 206 -12.43 13.44 -22.67
N GLU A 207 -11.32 14.05 -22.24
CA GLU A 207 -10.57 15.01 -23.05
C GLU A 207 -10.06 14.38 -24.36
N LEU A 208 -9.55 13.14 -24.28
CA LEU A 208 -9.10 12.39 -25.44
C LEU A 208 -10.26 12.04 -26.39
N LEU A 209 -11.37 11.53 -25.85
CA LEU A 209 -12.57 11.20 -26.60
C LEU A 209 -13.14 12.42 -27.32
N PHE A 210 -13.27 13.53 -26.61
CA PHE A 210 -13.81 14.78 -27.16
C PHE A 210 -12.93 15.33 -28.29
N THR A 211 -11.61 15.25 -28.13
CA THR A 211 -10.64 15.70 -29.13
C THR A 211 -10.63 14.83 -30.37
N ALA A 212 -10.81 13.51 -30.24
CA ALA A 212 -10.76 12.55 -31.32
C ALA A 212 -12.12 12.36 -32.03
N ALA A 213 -13.21 12.77 -31.37
CA ALA A 213 -14.57 12.53 -31.88
C ALA A 213 -14.87 13.24 -33.22
N PRO A 214 -15.60 12.60 -34.13
CA PRO A 214 -16.05 13.23 -35.36
C PRO A 214 -17.03 14.35 -35.09
N ARG A 215 -17.01 15.38 -35.94
CA ARG A 215 -17.99 16.46 -35.93
C ARG A 215 -19.02 16.18 -37.02
N ILE A 216 -20.25 15.90 -36.61
CA ILE A 216 -21.39 15.61 -37.52
C ILE A 216 -22.47 16.66 -37.24
N ASP A 217 -22.95 17.33 -38.31
CA ASP A 217 -23.96 18.40 -38.23
C ASP A 217 -23.64 19.49 -37.19
N GLY A 218 -22.34 19.83 -37.01
CA GLY A 218 -21.88 20.84 -36.09
C GLY A 218 -21.82 20.39 -34.62
N LYS A 219 -22.07 19.12 -34.33
CA LYS A 219 -21.96 18.52 -32.99
C LYS A 219 -20.78 17.58 -32.92
N VAL A 220 -20.16 17.47 -31.74
CA VAL A 220 -19.15 16.47 -31.40
C VAL A 220 -19.89 15.19 -30.98
N VAL A 221 -19.69 14.08 -31.69
CA VAL A 221 -20.40 12.82 -31.43
C VAL A 221 -19.46 11.85 -30.73
N LEU A 222 -19.72 11.59 -29.46
CA LEU A 222 -18.95 10.62 -28.66
C LEU A 222 -19.54 9.21 -28.81
N SER A 223 -18.72 8.26 -29.27
CA SER A 223 -19.19 6.89 -29.51
C SER A 223 -18.87 5.94 -28.39
N PRO A 224 -19.74 4.95 -28.09
CA PRO A 224 -19.44 3.88 -27.13
C PRO A 224 -18.23 3.05 -27.52
N ASP A 225 -17.97 2.85 -28.80
CA ASP A 225 -16.83 2.04 -29.26
C ASP A 225 -15.49 2.75 -28.98
N ASP A 226 -15.42 4.06 -29.23
CA ASP A 226 -14.25 4.85 -28.85
C ASP A 226 -14.06 4.88 -27.32
N ALA A 227 -15.16 5.00 -26.57
CA ALA A 227 -15.11 4.93 -25.10
C ALA A 227 -14.57 3.59 -24.62
N ARG A 228 -14.99 2.47 -25.20
CA ARG A 228 -14.42 1.14 -24.91
C ARG A 228 -12.94 1.07 -25.26
N ALA A 229 -12.53 1.56 -26.44
CA ALA A 229 -11.14 1.53 -26.87
C ALA A 229 -10.20 2.34 -25.93
N VAL A 230 -10.65 3.49 -25.46
CA VAL A 230 -9.88 4.35 -24.53
C VAL A 230 -9.84 3.74 -23.13
N THR A 231 -10.94 3.15 -22.68
CA THR A 231 -11.06 2.61 -21.32
C THR A 231 -10.51 1.20 -21.17
N GLN A 232 -10.57 0.33 -22.20
CA GLN A 232 -10.00 -1.02 -22.17
C GLN A 232 -8.49 -1.01 -21.91
N ARG A 233 -7.73 -0.10 -22.52
CA ARG A 233 -6.30 0.10 -22.19
C ARG A 233 -6.09 0.59 -20.76
N SER A 234 -7.06 1.27 -20.19
CA SER A 234 -7.03 1.75 -18.79
C SER A 234 -7.45 0.66 -17.80
N ALA A 235 -8.46 -0.15 -18.13
CA ALA A 235 -8.97 -1.23 -17.28
C ALA A 235 -7.93 -2.33 -17.04
N MET A 236 -7.17 -2.74 -18.06
CA MET A 236 -6.06 -3.71 -17.90
C MET A 236 -4.97 -3.24 -16.93
N ARG A 237 -4.78 -1.92 -16.77
CA ARG A 237 -3.86 -1.33 -15.78
C ARG A 237 -4.51 -1.10 -14.41
N TYR A 238 -5.83 -1.17 -14.31
CA TYR A 238 -6.60 -0.64 -13.20
C TYR A 238 -7.07 -1.65 -12.17
N ASP A 239 -7.00 -2.93 -12.49
CA ASP A 239 -7.34 -4.02 -11.56
C ASP A 239 -6.35 -4.15 -10.36
N ARG A 240 -5.38 -3.21 -10.28
CA ARG A 240 -4.32 -3.21 -9.26
C ARG A 240 -4.74 -2.74 -7.87
N GLU A 241 -5.80 -1.96 -7.72
CA GLU A 241 -6.11 -1.20 -6.48
C GLU A 241 -7.59 -1.27 -6.04
N GLY A 242 -8.44 -2.06 -6.73
CA GLY A 242 -9.86 -2.23 -6.40
C GLY A 242 -10.13 -3.46 -5.53
N ASP A 243 -11.33 -3.55 -4.97
CA ASP A 243 -11.80 -4.72 -4.21
C ASP A 243 -11.63 -6.03 -5.02
N GLU A 244 -11.82 -5.99 -6.33
CA GLU A 244 -11.61 -7.12 -7.23
C GLU A 244 -10.13 -7.58 -7.28
N HIS A 245 -9.17 -6.65 -7.19
CA HIS A 245 -7.76 -7.00 -7.08
C HIS A 245 -7.46 -7.82 -5.81
N TYR A 246 -7.99 -7.37 -4.67
CA TYR A 246 -7.84 -8.11 -3.40
C TYR A 246 -8.51 -9.49 -3.47
N ASP A 247 -9.62 -9.61 -4.20
CA ASP A 247 -10.29 -10.88 -4.44
C ASP A 247 -9.46 -11.82 -5.31
N VAL A 248 -8.83 -11.32 -6.39
CA VAL A 248 -7.93 -12.11 -7.24
C VAL A 248 -6.69 -12.55 -6.46
N VAL A 249 -6.08 -11.67 -5.67
CA VAL A 249 -4.96 -11.99 -4.77
C VAL A 249 -5.36 -13.05 -3.76
N SER A 250 -6.53 -12.91 -3.14
CA SER A 250 -7.07 -13.89 -2.17
C SER A 250 -7.37 -15.23 -2.83
N ALA A 251 -7.89 -15.23 -4.06
CA ALA A 251 -8.17 -16.42 -4.83
C ALA A 251 -6.88 -17.15 -5.23
N LEU A 252 -5.82 -16.44 -5.64
CA LEU A 252 -4.50 -17.02 -5.88
C LEU A 252 -3.98 -17.76 -4.63
N MET A 253 -3.97 -17.08 -3.48
CA MET A 253 -3.49 -17.68 -2.22
C MET A 253 -4.31 -18.92 -1.82
N LYS A 254 -5.65 -18.85 -1.96
CA LYS A 254 -6.54 -19.97 -1.66
C LYS A 254 -6.35 -21.16 -2.61
N SER A 255 -6.07 -20.89 -3.89
CA SER A 255 -5.80 -21.92 -4.89
C SER A 255 -4.47 -22.65 -4.61
N LEU A 256 -3.41 -21.91 -4.26
CA LEU A 256 -2.11 -22.47 -3.84
C LEU A 256 -2.29 -23.34 -2.59
N ARG A 257 -2.99 -22.84 -1.58
CA ARG A 257 -3.30 -23.56 -0.35
C ARG A 257 -4.18 -24.78 -0.58
N GLY A 258 -5.17 -24.65 -1.46
CA GLY A 258 -6.10 -25.72 -1.84
C GLY A 258 -5.54 -26.75 -2.81
N SER A 259 -4.27 -26.60 -3.24
CA SER A 259 -3.61 -27.53 -4.17
C SER A 259 -4.28 -27.63 -5.54
N ASP A 260 -4.79 -26.51 -6.04
CA ASP A 260 -5.35 -26.38 -7.39
C ASP A 260 -4.39 -25.57 -8.28
N PRO A 261 -3.52 -26.22 -9.07
CA PRO A 261 -2.56 -25.53 -9.92
C PRO A 261 -3.23 -24.78 -11.08
N ASP A 262 -4.36 -25.27 -11.60
CA ASP A 262 -5.04 -24.64 -12.73
C ASP A 262 -5.69 -23.32 -12.30
N ALA A 263 -6.37 -23.31 -11.17
CA ALA A 263 -6.91 -22.08 -10.58
C ALA A 263 -5.79 -21.10 -10.19
N ALA A 264 -4.68 -21.59 -9.62
CA ALA A 264 -3.54 -20.74 -9.27
C ALA A 264 -2.93 -20.07 -10.50
N LEU A 265 -2.75 -20.81 -11.61
CA LEU A 265 -2.27 -20.24 -12.87
C LEU A 265 -3.25 -19.23 -13.47
N HIS A 266 -4.56 -19.48 -13.40
CA HIS A 266 -5.57 -18.55 -13.87
C HIS A 266 -5.52 -17.22 -13.12
N TYR A 267 -5.49 -17.25 -11.79
CA TYR A 267 -5.42 -16.02 -10.98
C TYR A 267 -4.05 -15.34 -11.07
N LEU A 268 -2.95 -16.09 -11.24
CA LEU A 268 -1.65 -15.52 -11.58
C LEU A 268 -1.72 -14.74 -12.90
N ALA A 269 -2.26 -15.35 -13.96
CA ALA A 269 -2.40 -14.69 -15.27
C ALA A 269 -3.20 -13.39 -15.16
N ARG A 270 -4.32 -13.38 -14.41
CA ARG A 270 -5.10 -12.15 -14.17
C ARG A 270 -4.27 -11.05 -13.50
N LEU A 271 -3.43 -11.37 -12.50
CA LEU A 271 -2.54 -10.39 -11.85
C LEU A 271 -1.48 -9.86 -12.82
N LEU A 272 -0.90 -10.73 -13.65
CA LEU A 272 0.14 -10.33 -14.61
C LEU A 272 -0.43 -9.50 -15.76
N GLU A 273 -1.61 -9.83 -16.28
CA GLU A 273 -2.32 -9.01 -17.27
C GLU A 273 -2.69 -7.63 -16.71
N ALA A 274 -3.08 -7.55 -15.43
CA ALA A 274 -3.25 -6.28 -14.72
C ALA A 274 -1.91 -5.55 -14.46
N GLY A 275 -0.76 -6.17 -14.79
CA GLY A 275 0.59 -5.62 -14.60
C GLY A 275 1.04 -5.61 -13.15
N ASP A 276 0.39 -6.36 -12.23
CA ASP A 276 0.80 -6.45 -10.83
C ASP A 276 1.83 -7.56 -10.57
N LEU A 277 2.99 -7.42 -11.21
CA LEU A 277 4.13 -8.30 -10.98
C LEU A 277 4.62 -8.29 -9.52
N PRO A 278 4.78 -7.11 -8.85
CA PRO A 278 5.23 -7.09 -7.45
C PRO A 278 4.26 -7.75 -6.48
N GLY A 279 2.95 -7.54 -6.65
CA GLY A 279 1.92 -8.15 -5.82
C GLY A 279 1.90 -9.66 -5.95
N ALA A 280 1.94 -10.19 -7.19
CA ALA A 280 2.04 -11.62 -7.45
C ALA A 280 3.30 -12.22 -6.79
N CYS A 281 4.48 -11.61 -6.97
CA CYS A 281 5.73 -12.04 -6.37
C CYS A 281 5.65 -12.11 -4.84
N ARG A 282 5.12 -11.08 -4.19
CA ARG A 282 4.95 -11.02 -2.74
C ARG A 282 4.08 -12.16 -2.22
N ARG A 283 2.98 -12.45 -2.89
CA ARG A 283 2.03 -13.50 -2.45
C ARG A 283 2.57 -14.90 -2.63
N ILE A 284 3.26 -15.15 -3.72
CA ILE A 284 3.92 -16.44 -3.97
C ILE A 284 5.02 -16.70 -2.92
N LEU A 285 5.84 -15.69 -2.58
CA LEU A 285 6.82 -15.79 -1.50
C LEU A 285 6.17 -16.05 -0.12
N CYS A 286 5.06 -15.40 0.17
CA CYS A 286 4.31 -15.59 1.41
C CYS A 286 3.80 -17.03 1.52
N SER A 287 3.14 -17.55 0.46
CA SER A 287 2.60 -18.92 0.43
C SER A 287 3.67 -19.99 0.62
N ALA A 288 4.89 -19.77 0.13
CA ALA A 288 6.00 -20.71 0.35
C ALA A 288 6.31 -20.95 1.84
N SER A 289 6.15 -19.93 2.68
CA SER A 289 6.39 -20.02 4.12
C SER A 289 5.12 -20.32 4.92
N GLU A 290 3.96 -19.80 4.49
CA GLU A 290 2.69 -19.90 5.19
C GLU A 290 2.02 -21.25 4.99
N ASP A 291 1.95 -21.72 3.73
CA ASP A 291 1.17 -22.90 3.34
C ASP A 291 2.03 -24.17 3.16
N ILE A 292 3.30 -24.01 2.78
CA ILE A 292 4.22 -25.12 2.57
C ILE A 292 5.12 -25.32 3.79
N GLY A 293 5.76 -24.27 4.26
CA GLY A 293 6.55 -24.25 5.51
C GLY A 293 7.50 -25.44 5.64
N MET A 294 7.38 -26.13 6.75
CA MET A 294 8.25 -27.27 7.10
C MET A 294 7.90 -28.58 6.40
N ALA A 295 6.78 -28.64 5.65
CA ALA A 295 6.48 -29.84 4.84
C ALA A 295 7.47 -30.02 3.68
N TYR A 296 7.92 -28.90 3.09
CA TYR A 296 8.96 -28.88 2.04
C TYR A 296 9.81 -27.61 2.17
N PRO A 297 10.78 -27.57 3.09
CA PRO A 297 11.54 -26.34 3.42
C PRO A 297 12.30 -25.73 2.23
N GLN A 298 12.70 -26.52 1.24
CA GLN A 298 13.39 -26.05 0.03
C GLN A 298 12.51 -25.17 -0.86
N ALA A 299 11.18 -25.23 -0.71
CA ALA A 299 10.25 -24.43 -1.51
C ALA A 299 10.59 -22.94 -1.44
N VAL A 300 10.97 -22.43 -0.26
CA VAL A 300 11.31 -21.00 -0.07
C VAL A 300 12.47 -20.58 -0.97
N SER A 301 13.55 -21.39 -1.04
CA SER A 301 14.73 -21.08 -1.86
C SER A 301 14.40 -21.15 -3.36
N ILE A 302 13.64 -22.16 -3.79
CA ILE A 302 13.24 -22.32 -5.19
C ILE A 302 12.32 -21.17 -5.61
N VAL A 303 11.32 -20.87 -4.81
CA VAL A 303 10.38 -19.77 -5.09
C VAL A 303 11.09 -18.42 -5.10
N LYS A 304 12.04 -18.20 -4.18
CA LYS A 304 12.86 -16.99 -4.19
C LYS A 304 13.64 -16.84 -5.49
N ALA A 305 14.28 -17.90 -5.98
CA ALA A 305 14.98 -17.88 -7.27
C ALA A 305 14.01 -17.60 -8.45
N CYS A 306 12.83 -18.19 -8.44
CA CYS A 306 11.80 -17.91 -9.45
C CYS A 306 11.36 -16.43 -9.44
N VAL A 307 11.14 -15.88 -8.25
CA VAL A 307 10.75 -14.47 -8.10
C VAL A 307 11.89 -13.53 -8.52
N ASP A 308 13.15 -13.82 -8.17
CA ASP A 308 14.28 -13.01 -8.61
C ASP A 308 14.42 -13.01 -10.14
N ASN A 309 14.28 -14.17 -10.77
CA ASN A 309 14.28 -14.28 -12.22
C ASN A 309 13.12 -13.47 -12.84
N ALA A 310 11.92 -13.55 -12.27
CA ALA A 310 10.78 -12.80 -12.76
C ALA A 310 10.99 -11.28 -12.69
N LEU A 311 11.57 -10.79 -11.60
CA LEU A 311 11.88 -9.37 -11.41
C LEU A 311 13.00 -8.89 -12.33
N GLN A 312 13.98 -9.74 -12.67
CA GLN A 312 15.04 -9.42 -13.60
C GLN A 312 14.56 -9.41 -15.05
N LEU A 313 13.74 -10.37 -15.44
CA LEU A 313 13.24 -10.49 -16.81
C LEU A 313 12.18 -9.42 -17.12
N GLY A 314 11.30 -9.10 -16.15
CA GLY A 314 10.14 -8.26 -16.40
C GLY A 314 9.07 -8.96 -17.23
N LEU A 315 7.95 -8.26 -17.49
CA LEU A 315 6.88 -8.77 -18.35
C LEU A 315 7.26 -8.54 -19.84
N PRO A 316 6.93 -9.49 -20.74
CA PRO A 316 6.06 -10.68 -20.52
C PRO A 316 6.78 -11.92 -19.98
N GLU A 317 8.10 -12.02 -20.02
CA GLU A 317 8.87 -13.24 -19.73
C GLU A 317 8.79 -13.67 -18.25
N ALA A 318 8.52 -12.75 -17.33
CA ALA A 318 8.33 -13.01 -15.89
C ALA A 318 7.25 -14.06 -15.60
N GLN A 319 6.30 -14.26 -16.52
CA GLN A 319 5.22 -15.24 -16.37
C GLN A 319 5.74 -16.68 -16.20
N LEU A 320 6.84 -17.04 -16.86
CA LEU A 320 7.36 -18.41 -16.84
C LEU A 320 7.90 -18.84 -15.47
N PRO A 321 8.86 -18.12 -14.85
CA PRO A 321 9.33 -18.48 -13.52
C PRO A 321 8.23 -18.37 -12.46
N LEU A 322 7.26 -17.46 -12.58
CA LEU A 322 6.15 -17.38 -11.63
C LEU A 322 5.15 -18.52 -11.80
N ALA A 323 4.87 -18.96 -13.03
CA ALA A 323 4.05 -20.16 -13.28
C ALA A 323 4.72 -21.41 -12.69
N GLN A 324 6.04 -21.57 -12.85
CA GLN A 324 6.80 -22.65 -12.24
C GLN A 324 6.67 -22.65 -10.71
N ALA A 325 6.79 -21.47 -10.08
CA ALA A 325 6.63 -21.30 -8.64
C ALA A 325 5.20 -21.65 -8.18
N CYS A 326 4.16 -21.23 -8.92
CA CYS A 326 2.77 -21.54 -8.60
C CYS A 326 2.49 -23.05 -8.69
N ILE A 327 2.95 -23.73 -9.73
CA ILE A 327 2.77 -25.17 -9.89
C ILE A 327 3.48 -25.91 -8.75
N LEU A 328 4.73 -25.53 -8.43
CA LEU A 328 5.48 -26.10 -7.31
C LEU A 328 4.68 -25.97 -6.01
N LEU A 329 4.22 -24.77 -5.68
CA LEU A 329 3.50 -24.50 -4.43
C LEU A 329 2.15 -25.21 -4.40
N ALA A 330 1.40 -25.25 -5.50
CA ALA A 330 0.13 -25.95 -5.57
C ALA A 330 0.28 -27.47 -5.37
N THR A 331 1.37 -28.07 -5.88
CA THR A 331 1.60 -29.51 -5.84
C THR A 331 2.44 -30.00 -4.66
N ALA A 332 3.11 -29.11 -3.93
CA ALA A 332 3.91 -29.47 -2.75
C ALA A 332 3.03 -29.89 -1.56
N PRO A 333 3.54 -30.74 -0.66
CA PRO A 333 2.87 -31.03 0.60
C PRO A 333 2.69 -29.76 1.44
N LYS A 334 1.60 -29.69 2.19
CA LYS A 334 1.19 -28.49 2.95
C LYS A 334 1.49 -28.64 4.44
N SER A 335 1.88 -27.51 5.06
CA SER A 335 1.96 -27.41 6.52
C SER A 335 1.82 -25.93 6.94
N ASN A 336 0.92 -25.67 7.85
CA ASN A 336 0.77 -24.37 8.51
C ASN A 336 1.43 -24.30 9.89
N SER A 337 2.24 -25.30 10.25
CA SER A 337 2.87 -25.42 11.57
C SER A 337 3.67 -24.18 11.97
N VAL A 338 4.39 -23.58 11.02
CA VAL A 338 5.17 -22.34 11.24
C VAL A 338 4.26 -21.14 11.53
N CYS A 339 3.18 -20.99 10.76
CA CYS A 339 2.22 -19.90 10.92
C CYS A 339 1.52 -19.99 12.28
N ALA A 340 0.98 -21.18 12.62
CA ALA A 340 0.32 -21.42 13.89
C ALA A 340 1.25 -21.16 15.09
N ALA A 341 2.51 -21.62 15.00
CA ALA A 341 3.50 -21.44 16.05
C ALA A 341 3.81 -19.97 16.33
N ILE A 342 4.08 -19.18 15.31
CA ILE A 342 4.41 -17.76 15.50
C ILE A 342 3.19 -16.94 15.96
N GLU A 343 1.99 -17.27 15.48
CA GLU A 343 0.75 -16.61 15.92
C GLU A 343 0.45 -16.88 17.39
N ALA A 344 0.61 -18.14 17.87
CA ALA A 344 0.46 -18.49 19.27
C ALA A 344 1.46 -17.73 20.15
N ALA A 345 2.73 -17.67 19.76
CA ALA A 345 3.74 -16.93 20.50
C ALA A 345 3.44 -15.42 20.54
N ARG A 346 2.99 -14.83 19.41
CA ARG A 346 2.58 -13.42 19.35
C ARG A 346 1.35 -13.13 20.19
N ALA A 347 0.42 -14.07 20.30
CA ALA A 347 -0.76 -13.92 21.14
C ALA A 347 -0.37 -13.77 22.63
N ASP A 348 0.56 -14.59 23.11
CA ASP A 348 1.05 -14.49 24.48
C ASP A 348 1.81 -13.18 24.75
N VAL A 349 2.64 -12.73 23.81
CA VAL A 349 3.31 -11.43 23.92
C VAL A 349 2.29 -10.28 23.97
N ARG A 350 1.27 -10.29 23.12
CA ARG A 350 0.20 -9.28 23.13
C ARG A 350 -0.64 -9.31 24.41
N ALA A 351 -0.78 -10.47 25.01
CA ALA A 351 -1.46 -10.63 26.29
C ALA A 351 -0.58 -10.22 27.51
N GLY A 352 0.62 -9.67 27.26
CA GLY A 352 1.53 -9.22 28.32
C GLY A 352 2.28 -10.35 29.04
N LYS A 353 2.26 -11.58 28.51
CA LYS A 353 2.91 -12.74 29.12
C LYS A 353 4.41 -12.86 28.80
N SER A 354 5.08 -11.78 28.44
CA SER A 354 6.49 -11.83 28.01
C SER A 354 7.45 -12.27 29.13
N GLY A 355 7.20 -11.87 30.38
CA GLY A 355 8.05 -12.22 31.52
C GLY A 355 9.49 -11.70 31.45
N ASN A 356 10.30 -12.00 32.45
CA ASN A 356 11.72 -11.68 32.44
C ASN A 356 12.52 -12.81 31.77
N ILE A 357 13.50 -12.43 30.96
CA ILE A 357 14.40 -13.39 30.30
C ILE A 357 15.16 -14.17 31.40
N PRO A 358 15.19 -15.51 31.37
CA PRO A 358 15.95 -16.31 32.31
C PRO A 358 17.40 -15.87 32.39
N ARG A 359 17.99 -15.94 33.61
CA ARG A 359 19.34 -15.45 33.85
C ARG A 359 20.36 -16.06 32.91
N GLU A 360 20.24 -17.34 32.65
CA GLU A 360 21.12 -18.14 31.80
C GLU A 360 21.09 -17.69 30.36
N MET A 361 19.98 -17.04 29.93
CA MET A 361 19.76 -16.56 28.55
C MET A 361 20.18 -15.11 28.35
N GLN A 362 20.54 -14.37 29.42
CA GLN A 362 20.93 -12.97 29.30
C GLN A 362 22.36 -12.83 28.81
N ASN A 363 22.61 -11.82 27.95
CA ASN A 363 23.98 -11.48 27.53
C ASN A 363 24.85 -11.04 28.73
N VAL A 364 26.15 -11.41 28.70
CA VAL A 364 27.17 -10.86 29.58
C VAL A 364 27.60 -9.52 29.00
N HIS A 365 27.02 -8.43 29.47
CA HIS A 365 27.53 -7.11 29.16
C HIS A 365 28.70 -6.76 30.08
N ALA A 366 29.81 -6.30 29.49
CA ALA A 366 31.04 -5.92 30.20
C ALA A 366 30.90 -4.61 31.02
N ASP A 367 29.72 -3.97 31.03
CA ASP A 367 29.51 -2.61 31.58
C ASP A 367 29.26 -2.55 33.08
N GLY A 368 29.47 -3.64 33.78
CA GLY A 368 29.34 -3.71 35.24
C GLY A 368 30.62 -4.16 35.92
N THR A 369 31.51 -3.22 36.23
CA THR A 369 32.61 -3.48 37.17
C THR A 369 32.03 -3.96 38.49
N GLY A 370 32.23 -5.25 38.84
CA GLY A 370 32.01 -5.76 40.19
C GLY A 370 31.07 -6.95 40.37
N PHE A 371 30.49 -7.53 39.33
CA PHE A 371 29.71 -8.76 39.44
C PHE A 371 30.24 -9.86 38.53
N GLU A 372 30.89 -10.89 39.11
CA GLU A 372 31.06 -12.18 38.47
C GLU A 372 29.67 -12.77 38.24
N ARG A 373 29.17 -12.61 37.01
CA ARG A 373 27.89 -13.17 36.60
C ARG A 373 28.12 -14.58 36.11
N GLU A 374 28.19 -15.57 36.97
CA GLU A 374 27.98 -16.94 36.57
C GLU A 374 26.62 -17.06 35.93
N GLN A 375 26.59 -17.24 34.59
CA GLN A 375 25.34 -17.30 33.84
C GLN A 375 24.62 -18.65 33.96
N GLY A 376 25.33 -19.70 34.30
CA GLY A 376 24.77 -21.05 34.35
C GLY A 376 24.35 -21.64 33.00
N TYR A 377 24.60 -20.92 31.90
CA TYR A 377 24.26 -21.40 30.56
C TYR A 377 25.05 -22.64 30.21
N LYS A 378 24.34 -23.70 29.86
CA LYS A 378 24.91 -24.95 29.35
C LYS A 378 24.99 -24.91 27.84
N TYR A 379 26.22 -24.92 27.28
CA TYR A 379 26.43 -24.86 25.85
C TYR A 379 26.08 -26.18 25.17
N PRO A 380 25.01 -26.28 24.35
CA PRO A 380 24.53 -27.57 23.85
C PRO A 380 25.54 -28.34 23.06
N HIS A 381 26.45 -27.69 22.31
CA HIS A 381 27.48 -28.38 21.51
C HIS A 381 28.52 -29.11 22.36
N ALA A 382 28.60 -28.87 23.65
CA ALA A 382 29.47 -29.61 24.58
C ALA A 382 28.83 -30.92 25.09
N TYR A 383 27.59 -31.22 24.67
CA TYR A 383 26.84 -32.36 25.14
C TYR A 383 26.53 -33.34 23.99
N PRO A 384 26.33 -34.62 24.29
CA PRO A 384 25.95 -35.64 23.27
C PRO A 384 24.67 -35.22 22.54
N GLY A 385 24.63 -35.44 21.23
CA GLY A 385 23.50 -35.06 20.38
C GLY A 385 23.27 -33.55 20.31
N HIS A 386 24.24 -32.72 20.77
CA HIS A 386 24.15 -31.27 20.80
C HIS A 386 22.89 -30.76 21.55
N TRP A 387 22.50 -31.49 22.59
CA TRP A 387 21.33 -31.15 23.39
C TRP A 387 21.60 -31.30 24.89
N VAL A 388 21.03 -30.39 25.66
CA VAL A 388 21.05 -30.43 27.13
C VAL A 388 19.77 -29.82 27.67
N ARG A 389 19.24 -30.44 28.73
CA ARG A 389 18.02 -29.94 29.38
C ARG A 389 18.33 -28.67 30.17
N GLN A 390 17.73 -27.56 29.74
CA GLN A 390 17.74 -26.27 30.44
C GLN A 390 16.49 -25.45 30.08
N GLN A 391 16.20 -24.43 30.87
CA GLN A 391 15.05 -23.57 30.62
C GLN A 391 15.45 -22.43 29.66
N TYR A 392 14.68 -22.23 28.60
CA TYR A 392 14.88 -21.16 27.62
C TYR A 392 13.80 -20.07 27.70
N LEU A 393 12.56 -20.43 28.07
CA LEU A 393 11.44 -19.50 28.18
C LEU A 393 11.40 -18.86 29.58
N PRO A 394 10.83 -17.65 29.68
CA PRO A 394 10.54 -17.01 30.99
C PRO A 394 9.72 -17.91 31.91
N ASP A 395 9.82 -17.69 33.20
CA ASP A 395 9.10 -18.51 34.21
C ASP A 395 7.58 -18.53 33.98
N SER A 396 7.03 -17.39 33.55
CA SER A 396 5.60 -17.27 33.19
C SER A 396 5.19 -18.13 32.01
N LEU A 397 6.14 -18.53 31.16
CA LEU A 397 5.94 -19.28 29.93
C LEU A 397 6.70 -20.61 29.89
N LYS A 398 7.28 -21.06 31.02
CA LYS A 398 8.12 -22.27 31.08
C LYS A 398 7.47 -23.54 30.51
N ASN A 399 6.15 -23.61 30.54
CA ASN A 399 5.36 -24.73 30.03
C ASN A 399 4.68 -24.41 28.68
N ALA A 400 4.95 -23.24 28.07
CA ALA A 400 4.37 -22.90 26.78
C ALA A 400 4.99 -23.79 25.69
N HIS A 401 4.13 -24.24 24.78
CA HIS A 401 4.49 -25.04 23.62
C HIS A 401 3.86 -24.42 22.38
N TYR A 402 4.67 -23.85 21.52
CA TYR A 402 4.20 -23.13 20.33
C TYR A 402 4.39 -23.94 19.05
N SER A 403 5.51 -24.69 18.94
CA SER A 403 5.88 -25.39 17.73
C SER A 403 5.42 -26.85 17.78
N GLU A 404 4.41 -27.17 16.99
CA GLU A 404 3.90 -28.51 16.79
C GLU A 404 4.30 -29.04 15.41
N TYR A 405 4.61 -30.33 15.31
CA TYR A 405 4.94 -30.96 14.04
C TYR A 405 3.66 -31.35 13.30
N GLY A 406 3.58 -30.96 12.01
CA GLY A 406 2.53 -31.41 11.12
C GLY A 406 2.62 -32.90 10.78
N ASP A 407 1.56 -33.45 10.19
CA ASP A 407 1.46 -34.89 9.89
C ASP A 407 2.26 -35.33 8.65
N ASN A 408 2.93 -34.40 7.95
CA ASN A 408 3.69 -34.70 6.77
C ASN A 408 5.01 -35.44 7.08
N LYS A 409 5.54 -36.14 6.09
CA LYS A 409 6.74 -36.97 6.22
C LYS A 409 7.97 -36.25 6.78
N THR A 410 8.20 -35.01 6.36
CA THR A 410 9.38 -34.21 6.75
C THR A 410 9.33 -33.85 8.23
N GLU A 411 8.21 -33.34 8.69
CA GLU A 411 8.05 -32.92 10.09
C GLU A 411 7.99 -34.12 11.03
N GLN A 412 7.37 -35.23 10.62
CA GLN A 412 7.35 -36.46 11.42
C GLN A 412 8.75 -37.08 11.55
N ALA A 413 9.59 -36.98 10.51
CA ALA A 413 11.00 -37.42 10.61
C ALA A 413 11.79 -36.55 11.60
N ALA A 414 11.57 -35.21 11.57
CA ALA A 414 12.19 -34.31 12.53
C ALA A 414 11.71 -34.57 13.98
N LYS A 415 10.40 -34.82 14.17
CA LYS A 415 9.82 -35.21 15.45
C LYS A 415 10.51 -36.49 16.01
N ALA A 416 10.57 -37.53 15.23
CA ALA A 416 11.18 -38.79 15.63
C ALA A 416 12.68 -38.65 16.01
N TYR A 417 13.42 -37.84 15.25
CA TYR A 417 14.81 -37.50 15.56
C TYR A 417 14.96 -36.85 16.95
N TRP A 418 14.16 -35.81 17.23
CA TRP A 418 14.24 -35.10 18.49
C TRP A 418 13.70 -35.91 19.68
N GLU A 419 12.70 -36.74 19.48
CA GLU A 419 12.23 -37.70 20.51
C GLU A 419 13.31 -38.70 20.91
N LEU A 420 14.14 -39.09 19.98
CA LEU A 420 15.29 -39.99 20.28
C LEU A 420 16.37 -39.30 21.10
N ILE A 421 16.67 -38.04 20.80
CA ILE A 421 17.74 -37.25 21.47
C ILE A 421 17.30 -36.76 22.85
N LYS A 422 16.04 -36.39 23.02
CA LYS A 422 15.50 -35.78 24.26
C LYS A 422 15.08 -36.82 25.31
N LYS A 423 15.23 -38.11 24.99
CA LYS A 423 15.07 -39.19 25.98
C LYS A 423 16.20 -39.16 27.01
#